data_379eba45c5f224f77feb21bee83f6db9
#
_entry.id   379eba45c5f224f77feb21bee83f6db9
#
_cell.length_a   1.000
_cell.length_b   1.000
_cell.length_c   1.000
_cell.angle_alpha   90.00
_cell.angle_beta   90.00
_cell.angle_gamma   90.00
#
_symmetry.space_group_name_H-M   'P 1'
#
loop_
_entity.id
_entity.type
_entity.pdbx_description
1 polymer ?
#
loop_
_entity_poly.entity_id
_entity_poly.type
_entity_poly.pdbx_seq_one_letter_code
_entity_poly.pdbx_strand_id
1 'polypeptide(L)'
;KSGQHDGLIGSLNLIKQLKTYNFDKVFIFNSSLRYNLIAKFALIKNIYQYPLFEKKNQHIIFAAQNFLQLNLNIKVESNPSISVDDKESKLVQSKYNILNNQKNILLGIGGSGHTKRISPEIFLKFMEYCSSKYNCRFFLATGKKEEEQKILNKILDSKFKIQCVALDQLKLSDTLPVIKNCDISICNDSSFSHLSAAIGTPTIVLMADTPLVYGNYSSQMYPIIPDGEETVTHDTLGKDKINPKKIFEKFQDVIN
;
A
#
# COMPACT_ATOMS: atom_id res chain seq x y z
N LYS A 1 -0.40 -18.93 -12.09
CA LYS A 1 -0.97 -18.66 -13.45
C LYS A 1 -0.05 -17.67 -14.11
N SER A 2 0.47 -17.97 -15.32
CA SER A 2 1.23 -17.02 -16.13
C SER A 2 0.31 -15.88 -16.57
N GLY A 3 0.80 -14.64 -16.52
CA GLY A 3 0.06 -13.47 -17.02
C GLY A 3 -0.06 -13.49 -18.54
N GLN A 4 -1.02 -12.72 -19.07
CA GLN A 4 -1.32 -12.64 -20.52
C GLN A 4 -0.07 -12.28 -21.37
N HIS A 5 0.89 -11.56 -20.78
CA HIS A 5 2.09 -11.07 -21.45
C HIS A 5 3.38 -11.75 -20.97
N ASP A 6 3.26 -12.88 -20.26
CA ASP A 6 4.45 -13.62 -19.80
C ASP A 6 5.09 -14.47 -20.91
N GLY A 7 6.40 -14.66 -20.78
CA GLY A 7 7.19 -15.43 -21.74
C GLY A 7 7.33 -14.78 -23.13
N LEU A 8 7.83 -15.53 -24.07
CA LEU A 8 8.07 -15.04 -25.46
C LEU A 8 6.76 -14.77 -26.20
N ILE A 9 5.78 -15.68 -26.12
CA ILE A 9 4.49 -15.52 -26.78
C ILE A 9 3.76 -14.30 -26.23
N GLY A 10 3.75 -14.13 -24.89
CA GLY A 10 3.15 -12.97 -24.25
C GLY A 10 3.83 -11.67 -24.65
N SER A 11 5.17 -11.66 -24.84
CA SER A 11 5.90 -10.50 -25.34
C SER A 11 5.49 -10.15 -26.78
N LEU A 12 5.33 -11.15 -27.67
CA LEU A 12 4.86 -10.94 -29.04
C LEU A 12 3.44 -10.38 -29.08
N ASN A 13 2.55 -10.86 -28.21
CA ASN A 13 1.20 -10.34 -28.09
C ASN A 13 1.20 -8.89 -27.63
N LEU A 14 2.05 -8.53 -26.65
CA LEU A 14 2.19 -7.16 -26.17
C LEU A 14 2.73 -6.23 -27.27
N ILE A 15 3.73 -6.69 -28.07
CA ILE A 15 4.24 -5.94 -29.23
C ILE A 15 3.12 -5.64 -30.22
N LYS A 16 2.29 -6.65 -30.56
CA LYS A 16 1.17 -6.46 -31.48
C LYS A 16 0.16 -5.43 -30.93
N GLN A 17 -0.18 -5.50 -29.65
CA GLN A 17 -1.08 -4.54 -29.01
C GLN A 17 -0.49 -3.13 -29.01
N LEU A 18 0.78 -2.95 -28.62
CA LEU A 18 1.41 -1.62 -28.58
C LEU A 18 1.46 -0.97 -29.97
N LYS A 19 1.63 -1.75 -31.05
CA LYS A 19 1.59 -1.22 -32.42
C LYS A 19 0.24 -0.59 -32.76
N THR A 20 -0.86 -1.09 -32.23
CA THR A 20 -2.19 -0.55 -32.55
C THR A 20 -2.43 0.84 -31.96
N TYR A 21 -1.70 1.20 -30.90
CA TYR A 21 -1.84 2.51 -30.25
C TYR A 21 -0.99 3.61 -30.91
N ASN A 22 -0.02 3.25 -31.73
CA ASN A 22 0.85 4.18 -32.46
C ASN A 22 1.51 5.25 -31.56
N PHE A 23 2.12 4.81 -30.45
CA PHE A 23 2.76 5.69 -29.48
C PHE A 23 4.01 6.39 -30.06
N ASP A 24 4.14 7.69 -29.82
CA ASP A 24 5.34 8.46 -30.15
C ASP A 24 6.48 8.24 -29.16
N LYS A 25 6.16 8.05 -27.91
CA LYS A 25 7.11 7.95 -26.79
C LYS A 25 6.69 6.88 -25.80
N VAL A 26 7.68 6.24 -25.16
CA VAL A 26 7.48 5.34 -24.02
C VAL A 26 8.49 5.63 -22.92
N PHE A 27 8.00 5.62 -21.65
CA PHE A 27 8.82 5.73 -20.47
C PHE A 27 8.76 4.41 -19.70
N ILE A 28 9.93 3.77 -19.56
CA ILE A 28 10.05 2.44 -18.95
C ILE A 28 10.75 2.59 -17.59
N PHE A 29 9.97 2.59 -16.51
CA PHE A 29 10.44 2.64 -15.13
C PHE A 29 10.92 1.27 -14.64
N ASN A 30 11.73 0.62 -15.46
CA ASN A 30 12.28 -0.71 -15.21
C ASN A 30 13.60 -0.88 -15.97
N SER A 31 14.57 -1.57 -15.37
CA SER A 31 15.92 -1.78 -15.94
C SER A 31 16.03 -3.05 -16.80
N SER A 32 14.93 -3.74 -17.10
CA SER A 32 14.95 -4.98 -17.87
C SER A 32 15.05 -4.72 -19.38
N LEU A 33 16.02 -5.35 -20.03
CA LEU A 33 16.20 -5.32 -21.49
C LEU A 33 14.94 -5.79 -22.25
N ARG A 34 14.16 -6.69 -21.67
CA ARG A 34 12.92 -7.21 -22.26
C ARG A 34 11.98 -6.08 -22.68
N TYR A 35 11.73 -5.12 -21.80
CA TYR A 35 10.80 -4.02 -22.09
C TYR A 35 11.32 -3.08 -23.16
N ASN A 36 12.64 -2.88 -23.22
CA ASN A 36 13.27 -2.10 -24.29
C ASN A 36 13.06 -2.77 -25.66
N LEU A 37 13.30 -4.08 -25.75
CA LEU A 37 13.09 -4.85 -26.97
C LEU A 37 11.61 -4.83 -27.40
N ILE A 38 10.68 -5.01 -26.48
CA ILE A 38 9.24 -4.92 -26.76
C ILE A 38 8.91 -3.56 -27.39
N ALA A 39 9.37 -2.46 -26.80
CA ALA A 39 9.14 -1.12 -27.31
C ALA A 39 9.73 -0.89 -28.71
N LYS A 40 10.97 -1.36 -28.93
CA LYS A 40 11.62 -1.30 -30.24
C LYS A 40 10.87 -2.10 -31.30
N PHE A 41 10.48 -3.33 -30.99
CA PHE A 41 9.70 -4.16 -31.93
C PHE A 41 8.27 -3.65 -32.12
N ALA A 42 7.74 -2.87 -31.19
CA ALA A 42 6.49 -2.14 -31.36
C ALA A 42 6.63 -0.87 -32.22
N LEU A 43 7.85 -0.57 -32.72
CA LEU A 43 8.18 0.57 -33.58
C LEU A 43 7.98 1.93 -32.89
N ILE A 44 8.10 1.99 -31.57
CA ILE A 44 8.05 3.24 -30.83
C ILE A 44 9.37 4.00 -31.02
N LYS A 45 9.29 5.25 -31.50
CA LYS A 45 10.47 6.01 -31.92
C LYS A 45 11.32 6.49 -30.74
N ASN A 46 10.69 7.01 -29.70
CA ASN A 46 11.37 7.60 -28.55
C ASN A 46 11.20 6.69 -27.31
N ILE A 47 12.26 5.99 -26.93
CA ILE A 47 12.25 5.05 -25.81
C ILE A 47 13.16 5.61 -24.72
N TYR A 48 12.58 5.94 -23.60
CA TYR A 48 13.27 6.35 -22.37
C TYR A 48 13.15 5.22 -21.36
N GLN A 49 14.27 4.82 -20.77
CA GLN A 49 14.29 3.69 -19.84
C GLN A 49 15.29 3.93 -18.72
N TYR A 50 15.01 3.37 -17.54
CA TYR A 50 16.02 3.26 -16.49
C TYR A 50 17.27 2.58 -17.01
N PRO A 51 18.48 2.95 -16.53
CA PRO A 51 19.72 2.32 -16.95
C PRO A 51 19.61 0.80 -16.87
N LEU A 52 19.98 0.13 -17.96
CA LEU A 52 19.92 -1.32 -18.06
C LEU A 52 20.90 -1.93 -17.05
N PHE A 53 20.47 -2.99 -16.38
CA PHE A 53 21.26 -3.77 -15.42
C PHE A 53 21.74 -2.99 -14.18
N GLU A 54 21.32 -1.75 -13.99
CA GLU A 54 21.68 -0.95 -12.82
C GLU A 54 20.65 -1.16 -11.70
N LYS A 55 21.08 -1.79 -10.61
CA LYS A 55 20.31 -1.83 -9.34
C LYS A 55 20.69 -0.59 -8.53
N LYS A 56 19.89 0.46 -8.61
CA LYS A 56 20.05 1.62 -7.74
C LYS A 56 19.24 1.42 -6.45
N ASN A 57 19.93 1.55 -5.32
CA ASN A 57 19.31 1.58 -4.01
C ASN A 57 18.73 2.99 -3.75
N GLN A 58 17.80 3.40 -4.62
CA GLN A 58 17.14 4.71 -4.55
C GLN A 58 15.70 4.54 -4.13
N HIS A 59 15.21 5.52 -3.39
CA HIS A 59 13.79 5.68 -3.13
C HIS A 59 13.01 5.70 -4.46
N ILE A 60 12.03 4.82 -4.60
CA ILE A 60 11.31 4.58 -5.89
C ILE A 60 10.68 5.85 -6.46
N ILE A 61 10.15 6.72 -5.62
CA ILE A 61 9.54 8.00 -6.05
C ILE A 61 10.62 8.95 -6.57
N PHE A 62 11.73 9.11 -5.84
CA PHE A 62 12.83 9.97 -6.29
C PHE A 62 13.49 9.45 -7.55
N ALA A 63 13.62 8.12 -7.71
CA ALA A 63 14.11 7.54 -8.94
C ALA A 63 13.22 7.89 -10.14
N ALA A 64 11.90 7.82 -9.98
CA ALA A 64 10.95 8.19 -11.02
C ALA A 64 10.97 9.69 -11.32
N GLN A 65 11.00 10.54 -10.30
CA GLN A 65 11.09 12.00 -10.44
C GLN A 65 12.38 12.41 -11.18
N ASN A 66 13.53 11.88 -10.77
CA ASN A 66 14.82 12.14 -11.42
C ASN A 66 14.82 11.67 -12.88
N PHE A 67 14.21 10.52 -13.15
CA PHE A 67 14.12 10.00 -14.52
C PHE A 67 13.32 10.93 -15.43
N LEU A 68 12.19 11.46 -14.96
CA LEU A 68 11.39 12.43 -15.70
C LEU A 68 12.12 13.77 -15.85
N GLN A 69 12.80 14.25 -14.83
CA GLN A 69 13.60 15.47 -14.89
C GLN A 69 14.70 15.37 -15.94
N LEU A 70 15.45 14.26 -15.97
CA LEU A 70 16.56 14.05 -16.90
C LEU A 70 16.11 13.91 -18.36
N ASN A 71 14.95 13.29 -18.61
CA ASN A 71 14.52 12.97 -19.97
C ASN A 71 13.50 13.95 -20.55
N LEU A 72 12.78 14.68 -19.71
CA LEU A 72 11.73 15.62 -20.13
C LEU A 72 11.98 17.05 -19.66
N ASN A 73 12.96 17.27 -18.79
CA ASN A 73 13.16 18.53 -18.07
C ASN A 73 11.90 18.97 -17.27
N ILE A 74 11.13 17.99 -16.75
CA ILE A 74 9.96 18.22 -15.92
C ILE A 74 10.31 17.92 -14.48
N LYS A 75 10.17 18.90 -13.59
CA LYS A 75 10.32 18.73 -12.16
C LYS A 75 8.99 18.31 -11.55
N VAL A 76 8.92 17.10 -11.00
CA VAL A 76 7.76 16.57 -10.29
C VAL A 76 8.07 16.61 -8.80
N GLU A 77 7.31 17.41 -8.05
CA GLU A 77 7.50 17.57 -6.60
C GLU A 77 6.41 16.92 -5.76
N SER A 78 5.33 16.46 -6.40
CA SER A 78 4.19 15.85 -5.71
C SER A 78 4.41 14.38 -5.37
N ASN A 79 3.93 13.98 -4.20
CA ASN A 79 3.75 12.58 -3.86
C ASN A 79 2.58 11.97 -4.66
N PRO A 80 2.52 10.64 -4.80
CA PRO A 80 1.33 9.98 -5.33
C PRO A 80 0.08 10.40 -4.56
N SER A 81 -0.98 10.76 -5.28
CA SER A 81 -2.24 11.19 -4.68
C SER A 81 -3.45 10.54 -5.36
N ILE A 82 -4.50 10.31 -4.59
CA ILE A 82 -5.79 9.79 -5.06
C ILE A 82 -6.88 10.75 -4.59
N SER A 83 -7.68 11.22 -5.53
CA SER A 83 -8.87 12.01 -5.23
C SER A 83 -10.07 11.06 -5.00
N VAL A 84 -10.81 11.29 -3.94
CA VAL A 84 -12.05 10.57 -3.61
C VAL A 84 -13.19 11.57 -3.63
N ASP A 85 -14.27 11.26 -4.33
CA ASP A 85 -15.46 12.11 -4.44
C ASP A 85 -16.10 12.33 -3.05
N ASP A 86 -16.46 13.58 -2.78
CA ASP A 86 -17.05 13.96 -1.49
C ASP A 86 -18.47 13.42 -1.29
N LYS A 87 -19.22 13.18 -2.38
CA LYS A 87 -20.54 12.55 -2.30
C LYS A 87 -20.40 11.07 -1.92
N GLU A 88 -19.46 10.36 -2.53
CA GLU A 88 -19.16 8.97 -2.16
C GLU A 88 -18.67 8.87 -0.72
N SER A 89 -17.82 9.80 -0.27
CA SER A 89 -17.33 9.89 1.10
C SER A 89 -18.49 10.06 2.10
N LYS A 90 -19.44 10.97 1.83
CA LYS A 90 -20.64 11.18 2.67
C LYS A 90 -21.57 9.98 2.68
N LEU A 91 -21.78 9.31 1.55
CA LEU A 91 -22.58 8.09 1.47
C LEU A 91 -22.01 6.96 2.33
N VAL A 92 -20.68 6.77 2.28
CA VAL A 92 -19.98 5.79 3.10
C VAL A 92 -20.06 6.14 4.58
N GLN A 93 -19.90 7.42 4.93
CA GLN A 93 -20.04 7.89 6.31
C GLN A 93 -21.41 7.52 6.90
N SER A 94 -22.49 7.75 6.15
CA SER A 94 -23.84 7.36 6.54
C SER A 94 -24.03 5.85 6.59
N LYS A 95 -23.57 5.13 5.54
CA LYS A 95 -23.72 3.67 5.42
C LYS A 95 -23.10 2.90 6.58
N TYR A 96 -21.92 3.31 7.02
CA TYR A 96 -21.18 2.63 8.08
C TYR A 96 -21.32 3.32 9.44
N ASN A 97 -22.17 4.34 9.55
CA ASN A 97 -22.37 5.13 10.77
C ASN A 97 -21.02 5.60 11.35
N ILE A 98 -20.21 6.27 10.51
CA ILE A 98 -18.92 6.80 10.90
C ILE A 98 -19.15 8.11 11.65
N LEU A 99 -18.83 8.13 12.94
CA LEU A 99 -19.10 9.26 13.83
C LEU A 99 -17.83 10.06 14.13
N ASN A 100 -17.96 11.38 14.24
CA ASN A 100 -16.83 12.25 14.55
C ASN A 100 -16.37 12.17 16.03
N ASN A 101 -17.21 11.61 16.92
CA ASN A 101 -16.89 11.46 18.34
C ASN A 101 -16.23 10.11 18.68
N GLN A 102 -15.82 9.37 17.69
CA GLN A 102 -15.05 8.12 17.83
C GLN A 102 -13.80 8.16 16.97
N LYS A 103 -12.82 7.33 17.28
CA LYS A 103 -11.63 7.13 16.44
C LYS A 103 -11.91 6.05 15.39
N ASN A 104 -11.96 6.45 14.14
CA ASN A 104 -12.19 5.58 13.01
C ASN A 104 -10.84 5.12 12.44
N ILE A 105 -10.50 3.86 12.60
CA ILE A 105 -9.17 3.32 12.36
C ILE A 105 -9.26 2.26 11.26
N LEU A 106 -8.55 2.45 10.15
CA LEU A 106 -8.35 1.39 9.17
C LEU A 106 -7.25 0.43 9.65
N LEU A 107 -7.52 -0.86 9.64
CA LEU A 107 -6.52 -1.91 9.83
C LEU A 107 -6.32 -2.67 8.52
N GLY A 108 -5.20 -2.41 7.84
CA GLY A 108 -4.78 -3.12 6.63
C GLY A 108 -4.07 -4.42 6.99
N ILE A 109 -4.85 -5.44 7.32
CA ILE A 109 -4.36 -6.72 7.87
C ILE A 109 -3.91 -7.72 6.81
N GLY A 110 -4.23 -7.48 5.53
CA GLY A 110 -3.81 -8.31 4.41
C GLY A 110 -2.39 -8.02 3.93
N GLY A 111 -1.94 -8.80 2.95
CA GLY A 111 -0.64 -8.62 2.29
C GLY A 111 -0.26 -9.80 1.41
N SER A 112 0.47 -9.56 0.31
CA SER A 112 0.81 -10.58 -0.68
C SER A 112 1.83 -11.63 -0.20
N GLY A 113 2.68 -11.28 0.77
CA GLY A 113 3.73 -12.15 1.31
C GLY A 113 3.41 -12.65 2.73
N HIS A 114 3.69 -13.92 3.01
CA HIS A 114 3.51 -14.47 4.37
C HIS A 114 4.44 -13.82 5.40
N THR A 115 5.59 -13.32 4.96
CA THR A 115 6.58 -12.61 5.80
C THR A 115 6.16 -11.20 6.19
N LYS A 116 5.22 -10.61 5.43
CA LYS A 116 4.70 -9.26 5.65
C LYS A 116 3.38 -9.22 6.41
N ARG A 117 2.69 -10.36 6.53
CA ARG A 117 1.42 -10.43 7.25
C ARG A 117 1.68 -10.57 8.75
N ILE A 118 1.45 -9.47 9.45
CA ILE A 118 1.53 -9.41 10.90
C ILE A 118 0.44 -10.28 11.52
N SER A 119 0.75 -10.92 12.64
CA SER A 119 -0.19 -11.81 13.30
C SER A 119 -1.42 -11.08 13.84
N PRO A 120 -2.60 -11.72 13.87
CA PRO A 120 -3.82 -11.11 14.40
C PRO A 120 -3.69 -10.74 15.89
N GLU A 121 -2.84 -11.41 16.66
CA GLU A 121 -2.59 -11.13 18.08
C GLU A 121 -2.00 -9.73 18.29
N ILE A 122 -1.11 -9.31 17.40
CA ILE A 122 -0.51 -7.97 17.44
C ILE A 122 -1.59 -6.91 17.19
N PHE A 123 -2.45 -7.10 16.18
CA PHE A 123 -3.58 -6.21 15.93
C PHE A 123 -4.56 -6.19 17.10
N LEU A 124 -4.93 -7.35 17.65
CA LEU A 124 -5.82 -7.44 18.80
C LEU A 124 -5.26 -6.71 20.03
N LYS A 125 -3.95 -6.82 20.26
CA LYS A 125 -3.30 -6.12 21.37
C LYS A 125 -3.27 -4.61 21.14
N PHE A 126 -3.02 -4.15 19.92
CA PHE A 126 -3.15 -2.75 19.55
C PHE A 126 -4.58 -2.24 19.76
N MET A 127 -5.60 -2.99 19.30
CA MET A 127 -7.01 -2.66 19.51
C MET A 127 -7.37 -2.56 20.99
N GLU A 128 -6.78 -3.41 21.83
CA GLU A 128 -6.96 -3.36 23.30
C GLU A 128 -6.41 -2.06 23.88
N TYR A 129 -5.20 -1.63 23.49
CA TYR A 129 -4.62 -0.36 23.92
C TYR A 129 -5.48 0.83 23.47
N CYS A 130 -5.94 0.84 22.22
CA CYS A 130 -6.81 1.90 21.71
C CYS A 130 -8.14 1.97 22.46
N SER A 131 -8.83 0.84 22.57
CA SER A 131 -10.17 0.80 23.18
C SER A 131 -10.15 1.05 24.68
N SER A 132 -9.00 0.95 25.35
CA SER A 132 -8.86 1.34 26.77
C SER A 132 -8.86 2.85 26.98
N LYS A 133 -8.55 3.65 25.93
CA LYS A 133 -8.44 5.12 26.04
C LYS A 133 -9.45 5.88 25.16
N TYR A 134 -9.90 5.26 24.07
CA TYR A 134 -10.72 5.91 23.07
C TYR A 134 -11.95 5.08 22.73
N ASN A 135 -13.03 5.73 22.34
CA ASN A 135 -14.12 5.07 21.64
C ASN A 135 -13.64 4.81 20.21
N CYS A 136 -13.48 3.54 19.82
CA CYS A 136 -12.87 3.15 18.54
C CYS A 136 -13.85 2.38 17.66
N ARG A 137 -13.70 2.59 16.33
CA ARG A 137 -14.26 1.75 15.29
C ARG A 137 -13.16 1.31 14.35
N PHE A 138 -13.12 0.02 14.01
CA PHE A 138 -12.05 -0.59 13.23
C PHE A 138 -12.61 -1.08 11.89
N PHE A 139 -12.00 -0.61 10.79
CA PHE A 139 -12.32 -1.04 9.43
C PHE A 139 -11.24 -2.02 8.97
N LEU A 140 -11.60 -3.29 8.77
CA LEU A 140 -10.65 -4.37 8.48
C LEU A 140 -10.50 -4.56 6.98
N ALA A 141 -9.38 -4.11 6.43
CA ALA A 141 -9.08 -4.20 5.00
C ALA A 141 -8.13 -5.36 4.72
N THR A 142 -8.56 -6.28 3.86
CA THR A 142 -7.80 -7.49 3.50
C THR A 142 -8.23 -8.04 2.16
N GLY A 143 -7.43 -8.98 1.60
CA GLY A 143 -7.77 -9.73 0.41
C GLY A 143 -8.63 -10.95 0.70
N LYS A 144 -8.93 -11.72 -0.37
CA LYS A 144 -9.82 -12.91 -0.32
C LYS A 144 -9.05 -14.23 -0.23
N LYS A 145 -7.72 -14.22 -0.05
CA LYS A 145 -6.94 -15.44 0.09
C LYS A 145 -7.22 -16.08 1.44
N GLU A 146 -7.17 -17.39 1.49
CA GLU A 146 -7.48 -18.17 2.70
C GLU A 146 -6.70 -17.71 3.93
N GLU A 147 -5.39 -17.46 3.79
CA GLU A 147 -4.55 -17.03 4.90
C GLU A 147 -4.92 -15.62 5.40
N GLU A 148 -5.36 -14.75 4.50
CA GLU A 148 -5.83 -13.41 4.87
C GLU A 148 -7.18 -13.48 5.58
N GLN A 149 -8.08 -14.37 5.11
CA GLN A 149 -9.38 -14.61 5.75
C GLN A 149 -9.25 -15.24 7.13
N LYS A 150 -8.24 -16.10 7.38
CA LYS A 150 -7.95 -16.63 8.72
C LYS A 150 -7.62 -15.51 9.72
N ILE A 151 -6.86 -14.49 9.30
CA ILE A 151 -6.55 -13.32 10.15
C ILE A 151 -7.81 -12.51 10.41
N LEU A 152 -8.59 -12.23 9.37
CA LEU A 152 -9.86 -11.49 9.48
C LEU A 152 -10.81 -12.17 10.46
N ASN A 153 -11.07 -13.47 10.27
CA ASN A 153 -11.99 -14.23 11.11
C ASN A 153 -11.54 -14.23 12.57
N LYS A 154 -10.24 -14.40 12.85
CA LYS A 154 -9.72 -14.37 14.21
C LYS A 154 -9.94 -13.03 14.91
N ILE A 155 -9.88 -11.92 14.18
CA ILE A 155 -10.21 -10.60 14.74
C ILE A 155 -11.73 -10.47 14.94
N LEU A 156 -12.55 -10.92 13.98
CA LEU A 156 -14.01 -10.85 14.07
C LEU A 156 -14.59 -11.78 15.15
N ASP A 157 -13.90 -12.86 15.49
CA ASP A 157 -14.30 -13.78 16.58
C ASP A 157 -13.86 -13.30 17.97
N SER A 158 -13.18 -12.14 18.05
CA SER A 158 -12.71 -11.57 19.32
C SER A 158 -13.78 -10.70 20.01
N LYS A 159 -13.47 -10.24 21.21
CA LYS A 159 -14.28 -9.27 21.97
C LYS A 159 -14.54 -7.94 21.22
N PHE A 160 -13.76 -7.65 20.18
CA PHE A 160 -13.87 -6.42 19.38
C PHE A 160 -14.84 -6.52 18.20
N LYS A 161 -15.53 -7.64 18.01
CA LYS A 161 -16.44 -7.91 16.88
C LYS A 161 -17.41 -6.75 16.62
N ILE A 162 -18.02 -6.21 17.66
CA ILE A 162 -19.03 -5.13 17.52
C ILE A 162 -18.40 -3.81 17.02
N GLN A 163 -17.12 -3.58 17.32
CA GLN A 163 -16.38 -2.40 16.89
C GLN A 163 -15.81 -2.54 15.48
N CYS A 164 -15.87 -3.74 14.88
CA CYS A 164 -15.26 -4.04 13.59
C CYS A 164 -16.25 -3.97 12.44
N VAL A 165 -15.75 -3.51 11.29
CA VAL A 165 -16.40 -3.56 9.97
C VAL A 165 -15.45 -4.23 9.00
N ALA A 166 -15.83 -5.39 8.47
CA ALA A 166 -15.05 -6.09 7.45
C ALA A 166 -15.25 -5.45 6.07
N LEU A 167 -14.16 -5.21 5.34
CA LEU A 167 -14.17 -4.59 4.01
C LEU A 167 -13.77 -5.57 2.89
N ASP A 168 -13.52 -6.84 3.22
CA ASP A 168 -13.01 -7.88 2.31
C ASP A 168 -13.92 -8.19 1.14
N GLN A 169 -15.23 -7.92 1.25
CA GLN A 169 -16.20 -8.11 0.17
C GLN A 169 -16.34 -6.90 -0.75
N LEU A 170 -15.79 -5.74 -0.37
CA LEU A 170 -15.81 -4.55 -1.22
C LEU A 170 -14.84 -4.67 -2.39
N LYS A 171 -15.16 -3.98 -3.48
CA LYS A 171 -14.16 -3.69 -4.52
C LYS A 171 -13.16 -2.69 -3.96
N LEU A 172 -11.94 -2.69 -4.50
CA LEU A 172 -10.90 -1.77 -4.04
C LEU A 172 -11.35 -0.29 -4.18
N SER A 173 -12.03 0.06 -5.26
CA SER A 173 -12.63 1.38 -5.46
C SER A 173 -13.57 1.80 -4.32
N ASP A 174 -14.37 0.86 -3.85
CA ASP A 174 -15.41 1.12 -2.83
C ASP A 174 -14.81 1.23 -1.42
N THR A 175 -13.55 0.80 -1.23
CA THR A 175 -12.82 0.99 0.03
C THR A 175 -12.17 2.37 0.15
N LEU A 176 -11.90 3.07 -0.97
CA LEU A 176 -11.26 4.39 -0.93
C LEU A 176 -12.05 5.43 -0.14
N PRO A 177 -13.39 5.56 -0.32
CA PRO A 177 -14.20 6.47 0.48
C PRO A 177 -14.24 6.08 1.98
N VAL A 178 -14.10 4.79 2.33
CA VAL A 178 -13.98 4.35 3.73
C VAL A 178 -12.67 4.84 4.32
N ILE A 179 -11.55 4.64 3.59
CA ILE A 179 -10.22 5.10 4.01
C ILE A 179 -10.22 6.61 4.26
N LYS A 180 -10.83 7.40 3.35
CA LYS A 180 -10.92 8.86 3.47
C LYS A 180 -11.64 9.29 4.76
N ASN A 181 -12.56 8.48 5.27
CA ASN A 181 -13.30 8.75 6.51
C ASN A 181 -12.63 8.18 7.77
N CYS A 182 -11.46 7.55 7.65
CA CYS A 182 -10.68 7.11 8.80
C CYS A 182 -9.74 8.22 9.29
N ASP A 183 -9.60 8.35 10.60
CA ASP A 183 -8.65 9.28 11.22
C ASP A 183 -7.20 8.86 10.97
N ILE A 184 -6.97 7.54 10.87
CA ILE A 184 -5.66 6.94 10.68
C ILE A 184 -5.78 5.53 10.11
N SER A 185 -4.75 5.10 9.42
CA SER A 185 -4.59 3.72 8.94
C SER A 185 -3.40 3.05 9.61
N ILE A 186 -3.55 1.78 10.02
CA ILE A 186 -2.46 0.92 10.48
C ILE A 186 -2.42 -0.29 9.57
N CYS A 187 -1.40 -0.39 8.74
CA CYS A 187 -1.37 -1.35 7.65
C CYS A 187 -0.06 -2.15 7.64
N ASN A 188 -0.17 -3.43 7.30
CA ASN A 188 0.99 -4.15 6.78
C ASN A 188 1.56 -3.41 5.56
N ASP A 189 2.81 -3.66 5.19
CA ASP A 189 3.37 -3.22 3.90
C ASP A 189 2.58 -3.89 2.75
N SER A 190 1.55 -3.20 2.30
CA SER A 190 0.56 -3.68 1.33
C SER A 190 -0.05 -2.52 0.55
N SER A 191 -0.88 -2.82 -0.46
CA SER A 191 -1.60 -1.81 -1.24
C SER A 191 -2.41 -0.84 -0.37
N PHE A 192 -2.95 -1.28 0.76
CA PHE A 192 -3.74 -0.42 1.64
C PHE A 192 -2.91 0.69 2.29
N SER A 193 -1.65 0.43 2.64
CA SER A 193 -0.76 1.48 3.17
C SER A 193 -0.50 2.57 2.13
N HIS A 194 -0.27 2.19 0.88
CA HIS A 194 -0.04 3.13 -0.22
C HIS A 194 -1.30 3.92 -0.57
N LEU A 195 -2.46 3.27 -0.63
CA LEU A 195 -3.74 3.91 -0.92
C LEU A 195 -4.12 4.91 0.18
N SER A 196 -3.95 4.54 1.45
CA SER A 196 -4.22 5.42 2.58
C SER A 196 -3.36 6.68 2.53
N ALA A 197 -2.06 6.53 2.35
CA ALA A 197 -1.14 7.65 2.23
C ALA A 197 -1.45 8.54 1.01
N ALA A 198 -1.84 7.93 -0.12
CA ALA A 198 -2.19 8.66 -1.35
C ALA A 198 -3.53 9.42 -1.23
N ILE A 199 -4.45 8.98 -0.39
CA ILE A 199 -5.70 9.69 -0.06
C ILE A 199 -5.44 10.85 0.90
N GLY A 200 -4.29 10.87 1.60
CA GLY A 200 -3.94 11.85 2.61
C GLY A 200 -4.30 11.41 4.04
N THR A 201 -4.69 10.14 4.24
CA THR A 201 -4.93 9.57 5.56
C THR A 201 -3.58 9.23 6.22
N PRO A 202 -3.28 9.74 7.43
CA PRO A 202 -2.08 9.34 8.17
C PRO A 202 -1.99 7.83 8.28
N THR A 203 -0.82 7.25 8.00
CA THR A 203 -0.68 5.80 7.85
C THR A 203 0.54 5.27 8.58
N ILE A 204 0.32 4.48 9.61
CA ILE A 204 1.36 3.69 10.25
C ILE A 204 1.59 2.44 9.40
N VAL A 205 2.82 2.25 8.92
CA VAL A 205 3.18 1.13 8.04
C VAL A 205 4.05 0.13 8.82
N LEU A 206 3.58 -1.11 8.93
CA LEU A 206 4.28 -2.18 9.64
C LEU A 206 5.29 -2.85 8.70
N MET A 207 6.54 -2.39 8.79
CA MET A 207 7.63 -2.78 7.89
C MET A 207 8.40 -3.99 8.44
N ALA A 208 7.85 -5.19 8.24
CA ALA A 208 8.40 -6.41 8.84
C ALA A 208 9.52 -7.10 8.03
N ASP A 209 9.49 -6.94 6.70
CA ASP A 209 10.35 -7.70 5.78
C ASP A 209 10.48 -7.00 4.42
N THR A 210 10.52 -5.68 4.42
CA THR A 210 10.67 -4.88 3.19
C THR A 210 11.44 -3.62 3.52
N PRO A 211 12.40 -3.21 2.67
CA PRO A 211 13.17 -1.99 2.87
C PRO A 211 12.30 -0.75 3.08
N LEU A 212 12.71 0.14 3.97
CA LEU A 212 11.97 1.34 4.37
C LEU A 212 11.63 2.27 3.20
N VAL A 213 12.39 2.20 2.10
CA VAL A 213 12.11 2.99 0.88
C VAL A 213 10.71 2.75 0.31
N TYR A 214 10.07 1.63 0.63
CA TYR A 214 8.71 1.32 0.19
C TYR A 214 7.62 1.83 1.14
N GLY A 215 7.93 2.09 2.39
CA GLY A 215 6.97 2.51 3.40
C GLY A 215 7.25 3.88 4.03
N ASN A 216 8.15 4.69 3.43
CA ASN A 216 8.57 5.99 3.97
C ASN A 216 8.85 7.01 2.84
N TYR A 217 7.95 7.13 1.87
CA TYR A 217 8.12 8.07 0.75
C TYR A 217 7.10 9.23 0.78
N SER A 218 6.20 9.25 1.71
CA SER A 218 5.17 10.28 1.87
C SER A 218 5.19 10.81 3.30
N SER A 219 4.90 12.10 3.48
CA SER A 219 4.70 12.71 4.81
C SER A 219 3.52 12.09 5.58
N GLN A 220 2.66 11.33 4.91
CA GLN A 220 1.56 10.59 5.53
C GLN A 220 1.98 9.20 6.02
N MET A 221 3.23 8.76 5.83
CA MET A 221 3.69 7.42 6.19
C MET A 221 4.60 7.46 7.42
N TYR A 222 4.28 6.64 8.40
CA TYR A 222 4.99 6.50 9.68
C TYR A 222 5.40 5.03 9.85
N PRO A 223 6.62 4.64 9.42
CA PRO A 223 7.04 3.24 9.49
C PRO A 223 7.30 2.80 10.93
N ILE A 224 6.90 1.56 11.22
CA ILE A 224 7.30 0.82 12.41
C ILE A 224 8.05 -0.43 11.97
N ILE A 225 9.23 -0.63 12.54
CA ILE A 225 10.12 -1.75 12.28
C ILE A 225 10.14 -2.73 13.46
N PRO A 226 10.59 -3.98 13.26
CA PRO A 226 10.70 -4.98 14.32
C PRO A 226 11.61 -4.51 15.47
N ASP A 227 11.29 -4.94 16.69
CA ASP A 227 12.12 -4.65 17.85
C ASP A 227 13.53 -5.26 17.70
N GLY A 228 14.53 -4.45 18.01
CA GLY A 228 15.95 -4.83 17.90
C GLY A 228 16.57 -4.62 16.51
N GLU A 229 15.81 -4.18 15.52
CA GLU A 229 16.33 -3.88 14.19
C GLU A 229 16.54 -2.36 14.03
N GLU A 230 17.62 -1.96 13.37
CA GLU A 230 17.88 -0.57 12.97
C GLU A 230 17.33 -0.26 11.57
N THR A 231 17.23 -1.28 10.73
CA THR A 231 16.69 -1.20 9.36
C THR A 231 15.99 -2.50 9.00
N VAL A 232 15.28 -2.49 7.87
CA VAL A 232 14.57 -3.67 7.36
C VAL A 232 15.00 -3.97 5.93
N THR A 233 15.20 -5.25 5.63
CA THR A 233 15.50 -5.79 4.31
C THR A 233 14.47 -6.84 3.94
N HIS A 234 14.58 -7.44 2.73
CA HIS A 234 13.73 -8.56 2.33
C HIS A 234 13.99 -9.87 3.11
N ASP A 235 15.03 -9.90 3.93
CA ASP A 235 15.46 -11.09 4.71
C ASP A 235 15.35 -10.87 6.22
N THR A 236 14.68 -9.77 6.65
CA THR A 236 14.54 -9.45 8.09
C THR A 236 13.60 -10.42 8.80
N LEU A 237 12.54 -10.88 8.13
CA LEU A 237 11.55 -11.84 8.65
C LEU A 237 10.98 -11.44 10.03
N GLY A 238 10.84 -10.13 10.28
CA GLY A 238 10.58 -9.57 11.60
C GLY A 238 9.11 -9.42 11.99
N LYS A 239 8.17 -10.06 11.28
CA LYS A 239 6.72 -9.88 11.50
C LYS A 239 6.26 -10.15 12.94
N ASP A 240 6.90 -11.11 13.62
CA ASP A 240 6.54 -11.52 14.99
C ASP A 240 7.21 -10.63 16.06
N LYS A 241 8.12 -9.73 15.64
CA LYS A 241 8.80 -8.74 16.48
C LYS A 241 8.21 -7.33 16.36
N ILE A 242 7.15 -7.14 15.61
CA ILE A 242 6.42 -5.87 15.57
C ILE A 242 5.72 -5.67 16.91
N ASN A 243 6.03 -4.56 17.59
CA ASN A 243 5.58 -4.30 18.93
C ASN A 243 4.25 -3.53 18.94
N PRO A 244 3.15 -4.10 19.43
CA PRO A 244 1.84 -3.44 19.47
C PRO A 244 1.82 -2.18 20.36
N LYS A 245 2.70 -2.09 21.37
CA LYS A 245 2.83 -0.91 22.20
C LYS A 245 3.44 0.25 21.42
N LYS A 246 4.49 0.00 20.61
CA LYS A 246 5.08 1.01 19.72
C LYS A 246 4.08 1.48 18.65
N ILE A 247 3.22 0.58 18.13
CA ILE A 247 2.13 0.96 17.23
C ILE A 247 1.21 1.95 17.94
N PHE A 248 0.83 1.65 19.18
CA PHE A 248 -0.08 2.49 19.96
C PHE A 248 0.55 3.85 20.35
N GLU A 249 1.81 3.88 20.75
CA GLU A 249 2.56 5.12 21.02
C GLU A 249 2.61 5.99 19.77
N LYS A 250 2.97 5.42 18.61
CA LYS A 250 2.98 6.13 17.33
C LYS A 250 1.59 6.60 16.91
N PHE A 251 0.55 5.79 17.15
CA PHE A 251 -0.84 6.20 16.94
C PHE A 251 -1.18 7.46 17.75
N GLN A 252 -0.81 7.51 19.03
CA GLN A 252 -1.06 8.68 19.87
C GLN A 252 -0.32 9.92 19.38
N ASP A 253 0.94 9.78 18.95
CA ASP A 253 1.75 10.89 18.42
C ASP A 253 1.15 11.49 17.15
N VAL A 254 0.52 10.66 16.31
CA VAL A 254 0.00 11.07 15.00
C VAL A 254 -1.41 11.67 15.08
N ILE A 255 -2.24 11.25 16.04
CA ILE A 255 -3.63 11.71 16.15
C ILE A 255 -3.82 12.91 17.08
N ASN A 256 -2.80 13.29 17.83
CA ASN A 256 -2.77 14.48 18.71
C ASN A 256 -2.06 15.64 18.03
#